data_f6aabaff3b34c49752ec687af9d6d37c
#
_entry.id   f6aabaff3b34c49752ec687af9d6d37c
#
_cell.length_a   1.000
_cell.length_b   1.000
_cell.length_c   1.000
_cell.angle_alpha   90.00
_cell.angle_beta   90.00
_cell.angle_gamma   90.00
#
_symmetry.space_group_name_H-M   'P 1'
#
loop_
_entity.id
_entity.type
_entity.pdbx_description
1 polymer ?
#
loop_
_entity_poly.entity_id
_entity_poly.type
_entity_poly.pdbx_seq_one_letter_code
_entity_poly.pdbx_strand_id
1 'polypeptide(L)'
;VRAFALGLLIGVGCLQQQAVLPQAGLSLFLIGVAVALLLLCRLRPLARAVRGSLVVTAALALGFGWAALLAEWRLQDALPMAWEGQDITLIGTIDSLPDPVERGARFRFAVEQAKAADGTLLHVPARVGLGIYEYAGAAVTPLLPGERWQWTVRLQRPHGNANPYVFDYEAWLLAEGVRATGSVRPIGQRRLDAFVWSTGAVIARLRGALRARILQALPAQPYAGVIAALVMGDQRAIEQSDWTIFNRTGIGHLVSISGLH
;
A
#
# COMPACT_ATOMS: atom_id res chain seq x y z
N VAL A 1 -13.63 30.67 0.48
CA VAL A 1 -12.81 29.53 0.04
C VAL A 1 -11.79 29.17 1.11
N ARG A 2 -10.94 30.10 1.59
CA ARG A 2 -9.87 29.80 2.58
C ARG A 2 -10.40 29.23 3.90
N ALA A 3 -11.45 29.85 4.48
CA ALA A 3 -12.06 29.38 5.71
C ALA A 3 -12.70 27.99 5.59
N PHE A 4 -13.31 27.68 4.45
CA PHE A 4 -13.86 26.35 4.15
C PHE A 4 -12.73 25.28 4.06
N ALA A 5 -11.66 25.58 3.34
CA ALA A 5 -10.52 24.66 3.23
C ALA A 5 -9.85 24.39 4.59
N LEU A 6 -9.66 25.43 5.40
CA LEU A 6 -9.16 25.28 6.77
C LEU A 6 -10.09 24.44 7.65
N GLY A 7 -11.40 24.66 7.55
CA GLY A 7 -12.38 23.86 8.27
C GLY A 7 -12.29 22.36 7.90
N LEU A 8 -12.19 22.04 6.59
CA LEU A 8 -12.00 20.67 6.12
C LEU A 8 -10.73 20.02 6.72
N LEU A 9 -9.60 20.73 6.64
CA LEU A 9 -8.33 20.23 7.17
C LEU A 9 -8.39 19.99 8.68
N ILE A 10 -8.98 20.91 9.43
CA ILE A 10 -9.16 20.73 10.89
C ILE A 10 -10.06 19.54 11.17
N GLY A 11 -11.16 19.35 10.41
CA GLY A 11 -12.05 18.21 10.55
C GLY A 11 -11.33 16.87 10.34
N VAL A 12 -10.50 16.77 9.30
CA VAL A 12 -9.63 15.59 9.05
C VAL A 12 -8.63 15.41 10.20
N GLY A 13 -7.99 16.49 10.65
CA GLY A 13 -7.05 16.44 11.78
C GLY A 13 -7.69 16.00 13.09
N CYS A 14 -8.92 16.42 13.36
CA CYS A 14 -9.68 15.97 14.52
C CYS A 14 -9.97 14.47 14.49
N LEU A 15 -10.25 13.91 13.32
CA LEU A 15 -10.42 12.46 13.18
C LEU A 15 -9.12 11.71 13.51
N GLN A 16 -7.98 12.20 13.06
CA GLN A 16 -6.68 11.55 13.30
C GLN A 16 -6.28 11.51 14.79
N GLN A 17 -6.90 12.34 15.62
CA GLN A 17 -6.69 12.31 17.08
C GLN A 17 -7.60 11.30 17.80
N GLN A 18 -8.51 10.63 17.08
CA GLN A 18 -9.40 9.65 17.68
C GLN A 18 -8.69 8.31 17.83
N ALA A 19 -8.82 7.67 19.01
CA ALA A 19 -8.29 6.34 19.25
C ALA A 19 -9.07 5.23 18.50
N VAL A 20 -10.34 5.49 18.19
CA VAL A 20 -11.24 4.55 17.53
C VAL A 20 -12.04 5.30 16.45
N LEU A 21 -12.23 4.66 15.31
CA LEU A 21 -13.07 5.24 14.25
C LEU A 21 -14.53 5.33 14.70
N PRO A 22 -15.21 6.45 14.41
CA PRO A 22 -16.64 6.58 14.65
C PRO A 22 -17.43 5.61 13.76
N GLN A 23 -18.59 5.22 14.22
CA GLN A 23 -19.50 4.38 13.42
C GLN A 23 -19.92 5.11 12.12
N ALA A 24 -20.12 4.37 11.03
CA ALA A 24 -20.55 4.90 9.73
C ALA A 24 -21.79 5.79 9.83
N GLY A 25 -22.74 5.41 10.69
CA GLY A 25 -23.97 6.19 10.93
C GLY A 25 -23.70 7.62 11.42
N LEU A 26 -22.75 7.81 12.34
CA LEU A 26 -22.34 9.14 12.79
C LEU A 26 -21.68 9.94 11.67
N SER A 27 -20.80 9.30 10.89
CA SER A 27 -20.11 9.93 9.78
C SER A 27 -21.09 10.42 8.69
N LEU A 28 -22.06 9.58 8.33
CA LEU A 28 -23.13 9.94 7.39
C LEU A 28 -24.02 11.06 7.93
N PHE A 29 -24.38 11.01 9.21
CA PHE A 29 -25.11 12.09 9.87
C PHE A 29 -24.39 13.42 9.81
N LEU A 30 -23.07 13.45 10.13
CA LEU A 30 -22.26 14.68 10.07
C LEU A 30 -22.19 15.24 8.66
N ILE A 31 -22.04 14.39 7.63
CA ILE A 31 -22.06 14.81 6.23
C ILE A 31 -23.44 15.38 5.88
N GLY A 32 -24.53 14.72 6.29
CA GLY A 32 -25.89 15.23 6.06
C GLY A 32 -26.12 16.62 6.71
N VAL A 33 -25.67 16.80 7.95
CA VAL A 33 -25.71 18.11 8.63
C VAL A 33 -24.89 19.15 7.88
N ALA A 34 -23.68 18.79 7.43
CA ALA A 34 -22.83 19.70 6.66
C ALA A 34 -23.52 20.18 5.36
N VAL A 35 -24.13 19.24 4.61
CA VAL A 35 -24.88 19.56 3.40
C VAL A 35 -26.07 20.45 3.71
N ALA A 36 -26.85 20.17 4.76
CA ALA A 36 -27.99 20.96 5.18
C ALA A 36 -27.58 22.41 5.55
N LEU A 37 -26.48 22.58 6.28
CA LEU A 37 -25.93 23.90 6.66
C LEU A 37 -25.48 24.68 5.41
N LEU A 38 -24.83 24.03 4.45
CA LEU A 38 -24.42 24.67 3.19
C LEU A 38 -25.61 25.09 2.34
N LEU A 39 -26.65 24.26 2.28
CA LEU A 39 -27.90 24.59 1.59
C LEU A 39 -28.62 25.76 2.28
N LEU A 40 -28.69 25.77 3.61
CA LEU A 40 -29.25 26.88 4.38
C LEU A 40 -28.51 28.20 4.07
N CYS A 41 -27.17 28.17 4.05
CA CYS A 41 -26.34 29.32 3.68
C CYS A 41 -26.58 29.82 2.26
N ARG A 42 -27.00 28.94 1.36
CA ARG A 42 -27.31 29.27 -0.05
C ARG A 42 -28.72 29.82 -0.24
N LEU A 43 -29.69 29.25 0.48
CA LEU A 43 -31.10 29.53 0.29
C LEU A 43 -31.61 30.71 1.12
N ARG A 44 -30.93 31.06 2.22
CA ARG A 44 -31.33 32.13 3.14
C ARG A 44 -30.34 33.31 3.14
N PRO A 45 -30.83 34.55 3.12
CA PRO A 45 -29.99 35.73 3.32
C PRO A 45 -29.60 35.80 4.78
N LEU A 46 -28.38 35.36 5.11
CA LEU A 46 -27.82 35.38 6.47
C LEU A 46 -26.78 36.49 6.60
N ALA A 47 -26.67 37.05 7.81
CA ALA A 47 -25.59 37.97 8.14
C ALA A 47 -24.22 37.35 7.87
N ARG A 48 -23.25 38.13 7.39
CA ARG A 48 -21.94 37.62 6.96
C ARG A 48 -21.22 36.77 8.05
N ALA A 49 -21.30 37.22 9.31
CA ALA A 49 -20.68 36.49 10.43
C ALA A 49 -21.33 35.11 10.64
N VAL A 50 -22.67 35.03 10.67
CA VAL A 50 -23.43 33.80 10.84
C VAL A 50 -23.15 32.84 9.67
N ARG A 51 -23.20 33.35 8.44
CA ARG A 51 -22.88 32.57 7.26
C ARG A 51 -21.45 32.02 7.31
N GLY A 52 -20.47 32.83 7.75
CA GLY A 52 -19.08 32.42 7.91
C GLY A 52 -18.93 31.27 8.91
N SER A 53 -19.55 31.38 10.08
CA SER A 53 -19.52 30.33 11.11
C SER A 53 -20.17 29.03 10.61
N LEU A 54 -21.35 29.10 9.98
CA LEU A 54 -22.04 27.93 9.45
C LEU A 54 -21.22 27.23 8.36
N VAL A 55 -20.56 27.95 7.48
CA VAL A 55 -19.67 27.39 6.44
C VAL A 55 -18.47 26.69 7.06
N VAL A 56 -17.86 27.25 8.12
CA VAL A 56 -16.74 26.61 8.80
C VAL A 56 -17.18 25.35 9.53
N THR A 57 -18.31 25.40 10.25
CA THR A 57 -18.88 24.23 10.95
C THR A 57 -19.23 23.12 9.95
N ALA A 58 -19.85 23.47 8.83
CA ALA A 58 -20.16 22.51 7.76
C ALA A 58 -18.88 21.89 7.17
N ALA A 59 -17.84 22.68 6.97
CA ALA A 59 -16.55 22.18 6.45
C ALA A 59 -15.87 21.22 7.46
N LEU A 60 -15.88 21.54 8.75
CA LEU A 60 -15.38 20.68 9.82
C LEU A 60 -16.11 19.32 9.82
N ALA A 61 -17.45 19.36 9.85
CA ALA A 61 -18.27 18.14 9.86
C ALA A 61 -18.07 17.31 8.59
N LEU A 62 -17.97 17.96 7.43
CA LEU A 62 -17.71 17.30 6.15
C LEU A 62 -16.32 16.65 6.12
N GLY A 63 -15.28 17.37 6.56
CA GLY A 63 -13.90 16.86 6.60
C GLY A 63 -13.77 15.65 7.52
N PHE A 64 -14.34 15.73 8.73
CA PHE A 64 -14.34 14.65 9.70
C PHE A 64 -15.13 13.42 9.17
N GLY A 65 -16.37 13.61 8.75
CA GLY A 65 -17.25 12.53 8.29
C GLY A 65 -16.73 11.85 7.04
N TRP A 66 -16.25 12.61 6.06
CA TRP A 66 -15.67 12.07 4.83
C TRP A 66 -14.41 11.25 5.10
N ALA A 67 -13.49 11.78 5.90
CA ALA A 67 -12.27 11.08 6.25
C ALA A 67 -12.56 9.78 7.04
N ALA A 68 -13.56 9.81 7.93
CA ALA A 68 -13.98 8.63 8.69
C ALA A 68 -14.55 7.54 7.79
N LEU A 69 -15.45 7.88 6.85
CA LEU A 69 -15.99 6.91 5.89
C LEU A 69 -14.91 6.33 4.99
N LEU A 70 -13.97 7.17 4.53
CA LEU A 70 -12.86 6.70 3.69
C LEU A 70 -11.93 5.76 4.47
N ALA A 71 -11.66 6.08 5.75
CA ALA A 71 -10.86 5.21 6.61
C ALA A 71 -11.57 3.88 6.88
N GLU A 72 -12.86 3.90 7.21
CA GLU A 72 -13.66 2.70 7.40
C GLU A 72 -13.65 1.80 6.16
N TRP A 73 -13.94 2.38 4.99
CA TRP A 73 -13.91 1.65 3.71
C TRP A 73 -12.54 0.99 3.43
N ARG A 74 -11.44 1.71 3.68
CA ARG A 74 -10.10 1.16 3.51
C ARG A 74 -9.74 0.07 4.51
N LEU A 75 -10.28 0.17 5.74
CA LEU A 75 -9.98 -0.79 6.81
C LEU A 75 -10.85 -2.04 6.76
N GLN A 76 -11.99 -2.02 6.03
CA GLN A 76 -12.84 -3.19 5.83
C GLN A 76 -12.13 -4.30 5.05
N ASP A 77 -11.22 -3.96 4.12
CA ASP A 77 -10.44 -4.94 3.37
C ASP A 77 -9.31 -5.52 4.25
N ALA A 78 -9.68 -6.28 5.26
CA ALA A 78 -8.77 -6.91 6.22
C ALA A 78 -8.88 -8.43 6.17
N LEU A 79 -7.76 -9.12 6.46
CA LEU A 79 -7.76 -10.57 6.61
C LEU A 79 -8.59 -10.96 7.84
N PRO A 80 -9.64 -11.82 7.70
CA PRO A 80 -10.38 -12.32 8.85
C PRO A 80 -9.47 -13.13 9.80
N MET A 81 -9.65 -12.96 11.11
CA MET A 81 -8.84 -13.66 12.12
C MET A 81 -8.84 -15.19 11.97
N ALA A 82 -9.97 -15.76 11.55
CA ALA A 82 -10.11 -17.19 11.35
C ALA A 82 -9.15 -17.78 10.33
N TRP A 83 -8.65 -16.96 9.39
CA TRP A 83 -7.75 -17.39 8.32
C TRP A 83 -6.29 -16.99 8.55
N GLU A 84 -6.02 -16.28 9.62
CA GLU A 84 -4.64 -15.95 10.00
C GLU A 84 -3.85 -17.21 10.39
N GLY A 85 -2.70 -17.38 9.77
CA GLY A 85 -1.83 -18.55 10.02
C GLY A 85 -2.34 -19.87 9.40
N GLN A 86 -3.46 -19.86 8.68
CA GLN A 86 -3.96 -21.04 7.97
C GLN A 86 -3.39 -21.13 6.56
N ASP A 87 -3.23 -22.35 6.05
CA ASP A 87 -2.82 -22.58 4.67
C ASP A 87 -4.04 -22.42 3.76
N ILE A 88 -4.00 -21.43 2.87
CA ILE A 88 -5.06 -21.11 1.90
C ILE A 88 -4.50 -21.08 0.49
N THR A 89 -5.33 -21.38 -0.49
CA THR A 89 -4.96 -21.30 -1.90
C THR A 89 -5.36 -19.96 -2.48
N LEU A 90 -4.40 -19.21 -3.02
CA LEU A 90 -4.62 -17.96 -3.74
C LEU A 90 -4.42 -18.16 -5.23
N ILE A 91 -5.27 -17.52 -6.02
CA ILE A 91 -5.10 -17.30 -7.46
C ILE A 91 -5.03 -15.80 -7.68
N GLY A 92 -4.07 -15.33 -8.46
CA GLY A 92 -3.91 -13.91 -8.74
C GLY A 92 -2.64 -13.61 -9.53
N THR A 93 -2.29 -12.33 -9.60
CA THR A 93 -1.18 -11.82 -10.41
C THR A 93 -0.12 -11.11 -9.58
N ILE A 94 1.14 -11.22 -10.01
CA ILE A 94 2.25 -10.46 -9.43
C ILE A 94 2.10 -8.99 -9.85
N ASP A 95 1.82 -8.12 -8.87
CA ASP A 95 1.46 -6.70 -9.05
C ASP A 95 2.64 -5.73 -8.79
N SER A 96 3.83 -6.25 -8.57
CA SER A 96 5.03 -5.43 -8.38
C SER A 96 6.26 -6.08 -8.98
N LEU A 97 7.33 -5.30 -9.16
CA LEU A 97 8.64 -5.88 -9.41
C LEU A 97 9.05 -6.68 -8.16
N PRO A 98 9.38 -7.99 -8.32
CA PRO A 98 9.88 -8.77 -7.21
C PRO A 98 11.19 -8.20 -6.67
N ASP A 99 11.27 -8.10 -5.35
CA ASP A 99 12.41 -7.58 -4.62
C ASP A 99 13.24 -8.75 -4.10
N PRO A 100 14.46 -8.96 -4.60
CA PRO A 100 15.29 -10.05 -4.16
C PRO A 100 15.69 -9.85 -2.69
N VAL A 101 15.62 -10.92 -1.92
CA VAL A 101 16.14 -11.01 -0.56
C VAL A 101 17.17 -12.14 -0.50
N GLU A 102 17.95 -12.20 0.57
CA GLU A 102 19.11 -13.12 0.71
C GLU A 102 18.82 -14.56 0.26
N ARG A 103 17.60 -15.07 0.52
CA ARG A 103 17.21 -16.45 0.18
C ARG A 103 15.84 -16.54 -0.46
N GLY A 104 15.51 -15.60 -1.36
CA GLY A 104 14.21 -15.59 -2.00
C GLY A 104 13.82 -14.28 -2.66
N ALA A 105 12.52 -13.99 -2.69
CA ALA A 105 11.99 -12.74 -3.20
C ALA A 105 10.72 -12.32 -2.45
N ARG A 106 10.50 -11.01 -2.34
CA ARG A 106 9.26 -10.41 -1.84
C ARG A 106 8.58 -9.62 -2.95
N PHE A 107 7.26 -9.69 -3.00
CA PHE A 107 6.47 -9.02 -4.02
C PHE A 107 5.05 -8.76 -3.55
N ARG A 108 4.35 -7.85 -4.23
CA ARG A 108 2.92 -7.66 -4.06
C ARG A 108 2.17 -8.60 -5.01
N PHE A 109 1.08 -9.14 -4.51
CA PHE A 109 0.21 -10.06 -5.23
C PHE A 109 -1.22 -9.54 -5.22
N ALA A 110 -1.77 -9.29 -6.39
CA ALA A 110 -3.17 -8.93 -6.58
C ALA A 110 -4.00 -10.20 -6.59
N VAL A 111 -4.85 -10.37 -5.58
CA VAL A 111 -5.66 -11.58 -5.39
C VAL A 111 -6.92 -11.49 -6.25
N GLU A 112 -7.15 -12.51 -7.06
CA GLU A 112 -8.37 -12.68 -7.86
C GLU A 112 -9.34 -13.65 -7.16
N GLN A 113 -8.81 -14.70 -6.54
CA GLN A 113 -9.60 -15.71 -5.84
C GLN A 113 -8.81 -16.29 -4.68
N ALA A 114 -9.50 -16.55 -3.58
CA ALA A 114 -8.96 -17.29 -2.44
C ALA A 114 -9.86 -18.47 -2.10
N LYS A 115 -9.26 -19.60 -1.73
CA LYS A 115 -9.97 -20.82 -1.33
C LYS A 115 -9.33 -21.41 -0.08
N ALA A 116 -10.18 -21.92 0.82
CA ALA A 116 -9.77 -22.78 1.92
C ALA A 116 -9.36 -24.18 1.39
N ALA A 117 -8.81 -24.99 2.26
CA ALA A 117 -8.39 -26.36 1.92
C ALA A 117 -9.56 -27.25 1.47
N ASP A 118 -10.78 -26.98 1.94
CA ASP A 118 -12.02 -27.65 1.54
C ASP A 118 -12.63 -27.14 0.24
N GLY A 119 -12.00 -26.13 -0.40
CA GLY A 119 -12.45 -25.51 -1.65
C GLY A 119 -13.43 -24.35 -1.46
N THR A 120 -13.83 -24.02 -0.24
CA THR A 120 -14.71 -22.88 0.08
C THR A 120 -14.06 -21.58 -0.35
N LEU A 121 -14.82 -20.71 -1.02
CA LEU A 121 -14.35 -19.37 -1.40
C LEU A 121 -14.22 -18.48 -0.17
N LEU A 122 -13.09 -17.80 -0.07
CA LEU A 122 -12.78 -16.92 1.04
C LEU A 122 -12.71 -15.46 0.57
N HIS A 123 -13.13 -14.57 1.45
CA HIS A 123 -12.81 -13.16 1.32
C HIS A 123 -11.44 -12.89 1.98
N VAL A 124 -10.48 -12.45 1.18
CA VAL A 124 -9.16 -12.00 1.64
C VAL A 124 -8.86 -10.65 0.99
N PRO A 125 -7.92 -9.87 1.55
CA PRO A 125 -7.56 -8.58 0.97
C PRO A 125 -7.19 -8.68 -0.50
N ALA A 126 -7.63 -7.69 -1.29
CA ALA A 126 -7.38 -7.61 -2.72
C ALA A 126 -5.88 -7.56 -3.06
N ARG A 127 -5.04 -7.03 -2.16
CA ARG A 127 -3.58 -7.03 -2.28
C ARG A 127 -2.92 -7.57 -1.04
N VAL A 128 -1.99 -8.50 -1.26
CA VAL A 128 -1.19 -9.11 -0.19
C VAL A 128 0.30 -9.01 -0.52
N GLY A 129 1.12 -8.86 0.51
CA GLY A 129 2.57 -8.92 0.41
C GLY A 129 3.04 -10.37 0.61
N LEU A 130 3.63 -10.98 -0.40
CA LEU A 130 4.11 -12.35 -0.31
C LEU A 130 5.62 -12.43 -0.35
N GLY A 131 6.18 -13.34 0.46
CA GLY A 131 7.55 -13.78 0.37
C GLY A 131 7.60 -15.23 -0.15
N ILE A 132 8.46 -15.48 -1.13
CA ILE A 132 8.83 -16.83 -1.55
C ILE A 132 10.29 -17.06 -1.21
N TYR A 133 10.60 -18.19 -0.59
CA TYR A 133 11.93 -18.48 -0.09
C TYR A 133 12.42 -19.82 -0.60
N GLU A 134 13.74 -19.96 -0.69
CA GLU A 134 14.38 -21.25 -0.99
C GLU A 134 13.95 -22.30 0.02
N TYR A 135 13.61 -23.46 -0.48
CA TYR A 135 13.22 -24.61 0.33
C TYR A 135 14.03 -25.83 -0.05
N ALA A 136 14.59 -26.52 0.92
CA ALA A 136 15.40 -27.74 0.74
C ALA A 136 16.54 -27.61 -0.30
N GLY A 137 17.13 -26.41 -0.44
CA GLY A 137 18.21 -26.12 -1.38
C GLY A 137 17.74 -25.87 -2.82
N ALA A 138 16.44 -25.89 -3.09
CA ALA A 138 15.90 -25.53 -4.40
C ALA A 138 15.82 -23.99 -4.54
N ALA A 139 16.48 -23.47 -5.56
CA ALA A 139 16.43 -22.04 -5.85
C ALA A 139 15.02 -21.60 -6.27
N VAL A 140 14.65 -20.39 -5.89
CA VAL A 140 13.38 -19.78 -6.30
C VAL A 140 13.42 -19.50 -7.80
N THR A 141 12.40 -19.96 -8.53
CA THR A 141 12.22 -19.60 -9.95
C THR A 141 12.08 -18.07 -10.07
N PRO A 142 12.80 -17.44 -11.02
CA PRO A 142 12.65 -16.02 -11.26
C PRO A 142 11.20 -15.66 -11.56
N LEU A 143 10.65 -14.73 -10.77
CA LEU A 143 9.28 -14.26 -10.89
C LEU A 143 9.23 -12.94 -11.67
N LEU A 144 8.23 -12.79 -12.52
CA LEU A 144 8.04 -11.59 -13.33
C LEU A 144 6.70 -10.92 -13.04
N PRO A 145 6.65 -9.57 -13.04
CA PRO A 145 5.38 -8.84 -12.92
C PRO A 145 4.37 -9.27 -13.99
N GLY A 146 3.11 -9.39 -13.59
CA GLY A 146 2.03 -9.80 -14.49
C GLY A 146 1.91 -11.31 -14.70
N GLU A 147 2.78 -12.14 -14.14
CA GLU A 147 2.55 -13.58 -14.14
C GLU A 147 1.37 -13.91 -13.22
N ARG A 148 0.52 -14.80 -13.69
CA ARG A 148 -0.63 -15.32 -12.93
C ARG A 148 -0.28 -16.67 -12.34
N TRP A 149 -0.47 -16.76 -11.04
CA TRP A 149 -0.08 -17.93 -10.28
C TRP A 149 -1.21 -18.43 -9.39
N GLN A 150 -1.19 -19.74 -9.15
CA GLN A 150 -1.88 -20.38 -8.05
C GLN A 150 -0.85 -20.82 -7.03
N TRP A 151 -1.02 -20.38 -5.78
CA TRP A 151 -0.14 -20.72 -4.66
C TRP A 151 -0.90 -21.12 -3.42
N THR A 152 -0.37 -22.04 -2.66
CA THR A 152 -0.73 -22.23 -1.27
C THR A 152 0.11 -21.25 -0.45
N VAL A 153 -0.54 -20.45 0.37
CA VAL A 153 0.10 -19.38 1.18
C VAL A 153 -0.39 -19.45 2.62
N ARG A 154 0.42 -18.91 3.52
CA ARG A 154 0.03 -18.65 4.89
C ARG A 154 0.08 -17.16 5.13
N LEU A 155 -1.08 -16.56 5.36
CA LEU A 155 -1.22 -15.12 5.55
C LEU A 155 -1.28 -14.76 7.02
N GLN A 156 -0.84 -13.55 7.32
CA GLN A 156 -0.93 -12.89 8.61
C GLN A 156 -1.41 -11.45 8.40
N ARG A 157 -2.10 -10.90 9.39
CA ARG A 157 -2.36 -9.47 9.43
C ARG A 157 -1.04 -8.71 9.53
N PRO A 158 -0.95 -7.50 8.97
CA PRO A 158 0.23 -6.68 9.19
C PRO A 158 0.45 -6.43 10.68
N HIS A 159 1.65 -6.72 11.16
CA HIS A 159 2.09 -6.40 12.52
C HIS A 159 3.37 -5.60 12.43
N GLY A 160 3.36 -4.43 13.06
CA GLY A 160 4.53 -3.57 13.22
C GLY A 160 5.24 -3.83 14.54
N ASN A 161 6.47 -3.35 14.65
CA ASN A 161 7.17 -3.30 15.92
C ASN A 161 6.66 -2.10 16.73
N ALA A 162 6.20 -2.33 17.94
CA ALA A 162 5.70 -1.30 18.86
C ALA A 162 6.80 -0.47 19.53
N ASN A 163 7.98 -0.36 18.93
CA ASN A 163 9.09 0.41 19.49
C ASN A 163 8.92 1.91 19.20
N PRO A 164 9.11 2.79 20.17
CA PRO A 164 9.07 4.24 19.96
C PRO A 164 10.06 4.67 18.87
N TYR A 165 9.65 5.61 18.02
CA TYR A 165 10.49 6.23 16.97
C TYR A 165 11.00 5.28 15.86
N VAL A 166 10.46 4.07 15.75
CA VAL A 166 10.76 3.15 14.65
C VAL A 166 9.77 3.38 13.50
N PHE A 167 10.19 2.97 12.30
CA PHE A 167 9.36 3.01 11.10
C PHE A 167 8.04 2.26 11.31
N ASP A 168 6.92 2.95 11.09
CA ASP A 168 5.58 2.36 11.19
C ASP A 168 5.28 1.52 9.94
N TYR A 169 5.60 0.23 10.06
CA TYR A 169 5.42 -0.73 8.98
C TYR A 169 3.96 -0.97 8.64
N GLU A 170 3.05 -0.92 9.62
CA GLU A 170 1.61 -1.11 9.39
C GLU A 170 1.02 0.06 8.60
N ALA A 171 1.33 1.28 9.00
CA ALA A 171 0.91 2.48 8.28
C ALA A 171 1.47 2.51 6.85
N TRP A 172 2.72 2.09 6.66
CA TRP A 172 3.33 1.98 5.33
C TRP A 172 2.63 0.94 4.46
N LEU A 173 2.35 -0.27 4.98
CA LEU A 173 1.60 -1.30 4.26
C LEU A 173 0.19 -0.82 3.91
N LEU A 174 -0.47 -0.12 4.82
CA LEU A 174 -1.78 0.49 4.56
C LEU A 174 -1.72 1.52 3.42
N ALA A 175 -0.69 2.36 3.39
CA ALA A 175 -0.47 3.33 2.31
C ALA A 175 -0.23 2.64 0.96
N GLU A 176 0.53 1.53 0.95
CA GLU A 176 0.76 0.68 -0.24
C GLU A 176 -0.47 -0.16 -0.65
N GLY A 177 -1.55 -0.12 0.13
CA GLY A 177 -2.76 -0.92 -0.08
C GLY A 177 -2.58 -2.41 0.21
N VAL A 178 -1.53 -2.79 0.95
CA VAL A 178 -1.25 -4.16 1.36
C VAL A 178 -1.88 -4.41 2.72
N ARG A 179 -2.85 -5.33 2.79
CA ARG A 179 -3.66 -5.56 3.99
C ARG A 179 -3.45 -6.93 4.64
N ALA A 180 -2.59 -7.76 4.04
CA ALA A 180 -2.06 -8.98 4.64
C ALA A 180 -0.64 -9.23 4.11
N THR A 181 0.17 -9.88 4.90
CA THR A 181 1.50 -10.35 4.52
C THR A 181 1.59 -11.86 4.72
N GLY A 182 2.50 -12.52 4.03
CA GLY A 182 2.63 -13.95 4.22
C GLY A 182 3.74 -14.58 3.39
N SER A 183 3.80 -15.90 3.46
CA SER A 183 4.77 -16.69 2.71
C SER A 183 4.09 -17.73 1.81
N VAL A 184 4.69 -17.90 0.64
CA VAL A 184 4.31 -18.98 -0.29
C VAL A 184 4.85 -20.31 0.25
N ARG A 185 3.99 -21.31 0.28
CA ARG A 185 4.37 -22.67 0.67
C ARG A 185 5.01 -23.39 -0.51
N PRO A 186 5.95 -24.30 -0.27
CA PRO A 186 6.63 -25.02 -1.34
C PRO A 186 5.72 -25.98 -2.14
N ILE A 187 4.52 -26.23 -1.62
CA ILE A 187 3.55 -27.19 -2.19
C ILE A 187 2.47 -26.44 -2.98
N GLY A 188 2.04 -27.02 -4.10
CA GLY A 188 0.88 -26.52 -4.87
C GLY A 188 1.18 -25.28 -5.72
N GLN A 189 2.43 -25.02 -6.05
CA GLN A 189 2.82 -23.90 -6.91
C GLN A 189 2.52 -24.22 -8.38
N ARG A 190 1.68 -23.41 -9.01
CA ARG A 190 1.34 -23.56 -10.43
C ARG A 190 1.25 -22.19 -11.09
N ARG A 191 2.07 -21.98 -12.13
CA ARG A 191 1.89 -20.83 -13.02
C ARG A 191 0.72 -21.09 -13.96
N LEU A 192 -0.26 -20.21 -13.96
CA LEU A 192 -1.45 -20.30 -14.80
C LEU A 192 -1.25 -19.57 -16.12
N ASP A 193 -0.73 -18.33 -16.05
CA ASP A 193 -0.47 -17.50 -17.21
C ASP A 193 0.91 -16.85 -17.12
N ALA A 194 1.59 -16.75 -18.25
CA ALA A 194 2.89 -16.10 -18.33
C ALA A 194 2.79 -14.57 -18.26
N PHE A 195 1.64 -14.01 -18.62
CA PHE A 195 1.38 -12.57 -18.53
C PHE A 195 -0.11 -12.25 -18.61
N VAL A 196 -0.62 -11.57 -17.60
CA VAL A 196 -1.93 -10.92 -17.60
C VAL A 196 -1.71 -9.44 -17.83
N TRP A 197 -2.35 -8.91 -18.86
CA TRP A 197 -2.15 -7.52 -19.25
C TRP A 197 -2.79 -6.57 -18.23
N SER A 198 -1.97 -5.67 -17.69
CA SER A 198 -2.41 -4.49 -16.94
C SER A 198 -1.38 -3.39 -17.12
N THR A 199 -1.78 -2.13 -17.02
CA THR A 199 -0.84 -0.99 -17.12
C THR A 199 0.27 -1.08 -16.07
N GLY A 200 -0.07 -1.47 -14.85
CA GLY A 200 0.90 -1.68 -13.76
C GLY A 200 1.91 -2.78 -14.08
N ALA A 201 1.44 -3.93 -14.58
CA ALA A 201 2.31 -5.05 -14.95
C ALA A 201 3.27 -4.71 -16.10
N VAL A 202 2.79 -3.99 -17.11
CA VAL A 202 3.62 -3.52 -18.23
C VAL A 202 4.71 -2.57 -17.72
N ILE A 203 4.34 -1.56 -16.93
CA ILE A 203 5.31 -0.61 -16.34
C ILE A 203 6.33 -1.36 -15.46
N ALA A 204 5.88 -2.28 -14.61
CA ALA A 204 6.77 -3.04 -13.74
C ALA A 204 7.73 -3.93 -14.55
N ARG A 205 7.27 -4.57 -15.65
CA ARG A 205 8.15 -5.34 -16.56
C ARG A 205 9.17 -4.46 -17.26
N LEU A 206 8.75 -3.31 -17.78
CA LEU A 206 9.67 -2.37 -18.43
C LEU A 206 10.74 -1.88 -17.44
N ARG A 207 10.34 -1.53 -16.22
CA ARG A 207 11.28 -1.17 -15.15
C ARG A 207 12.26 -2.32 -14.85
N GLY A 208 11.76 -3.54 -14.71
CA GLY A 208 12.59 -4.73 -14.48
C GLY A 208 13.58 -4.99 -15.61
N ALA A 209 13.14 -4.89 -16.86
CA ALA A 209 14.01 -5.05 -18.03
C ALA A 209 15.06 -3.96 -18.12
N LEU A 210 14.70 -2.70 -17.84
CA LEU A 210 15.64 -1.58 -17.84
C LEU A 210 16.67 -1.73 -16.71
N ARG A 211 16.23 -2.10 -15.51
CA ARG A 211 17.12 -2.40 -14.38
C ARG A 211 18.14 -3.48 -14.76
N ALA A 212 17.68 -4.60 -15.32
CA ALA A 212 18.54 -5.69 -15.74
C ALA A 212 19.57 -5.22 -16.79
N ARG A 213 19.14 -4.41 -17.77
CA ARG A 213 20.05 -3.84 -18.79
C ARG A 213 21.10 -2.93 -18.20
N ILE A 214 20.73 -2.04 -17.27
CA ILE A 214 21.69 -1.14 -16.61
C ILE A 214 22.72 -1.95 -15.83
N LEU A 215 22.29 -2.93 -15.04
CA LEU A 215 23.19 -3.76 -14.25
C LEU A 215 24.09 -4.65 -15.14
N GLN A 216 23.58 -5.12 -16.27
CA GLN A 216 24.38 -5.88 -17.25
C GLN A 216 25.40 -5.00 -18.01
N ALA A 217 25.07 -3.73 -18.26
CA ALA A 217 25.98 -2.79 -18.90
C ALA A 217 27.08 -2.28 -17.96
N LEU A 218 26.85 -2.38 -16.65
CA LEU A 218 27.77 -1.89 -15.62
C LEU A 218 28.18 -3.05 -14.67
N PRO A 219 28.78 -4.13 -15.18
CA PRO A 219 29.13 -5.27 -14.35
C PRO A 219 30.22 -4.87 -13.35
N ALA A 220 29.97 -5.17 -12.08
CA ALA A 220 30.89 -4.89 -10.97
C ALA A 220 31.33 -3.42 -10.81
N GLN A 221 30.62 -2.48 -11.45
CA GLN A 221 30.90 -1.06 -11.25
C GLN A 221 30.31 -0.59 -9.92
N PRO A 222 31.08 0.16 -9.11
CA PRO A 222 30.55 0.79 -7.92
C PRO A 222 29.40 1.73 -8.32
N TYR A 223 28.36 1.78 -7.48
CA TYR A 223 27.18 2.64 -7.69
C TYR A 223 26.30 2.29 -8.89
N ALA A 224 26.46 1.13 -9.54
CA ALA A 224 25.55 0.70 -10.62
C ALA A 224 24.07 0.68 -10.15
N GLY A 225 23.82 0.25 -8.90
CA GLY A 225 22.53 0.32 -8.26
C GLY A 225 21.99 1.74 -8.07
N VAL A 226 22.87 2.69 -7.79
CA VAL A 226 22.51 4.12 -7.68
C VAL A 226 22.07 4.69 -9.02
N ILE A 227 22.80 4.36 -10.10
CA ILE A 227 22.42 4.77 -11.46
C ILE A 227 21.04 4.19 -11.82
N ALA A 228 20.80 2.91 -11.53
CA ALA A 228 19.51 2.28 -11.74
C ALA A 228 18.41 2.97 -10.93
N ALA A 229 18.67 3.32 -9.67
CA ALA A 229 17.73 4.03 -8.81
C ALA A 229 17.37 5.42 -9.35
N LEU A 230 18.35 6.20 -9.79
CA LEU A 230 18.14 7.54 -10.35
C LEU A 230 17.33 7.51 -11.66
N VAL A 231 17.58 6.52 -12.52
CA VAL A 231 16.88 6.40 -13.83
C VAL A 231 15.44 5.96 -13.67
N MET A 232 15.14 5.09 -12.67
CA MET A 232 13.84 4.44 -12.57
C MET A 232 13.05 4.82 -11.33
N GLY A 233 13.64 5.55 -10.39
CA GLY A 233 13.05 5.80 -9.08
C GLY A 233 13.00 4.55 -8.17
N ASP A 234 13.75 3.49 -8.48
CA ASP A 234 13.78 2.26 -7.70
C ASP A 234 15.00 2.19 -6.78
N GLN A 235 14.84 2.75 -5.59
CA GLN A 235 15.90 2.81 -4.56
C GLN A 235 16.34 1.43 -4.04
N ARG A 236 15.59 0.36 -4.33
CA ARG A 236 15.92 -1.02 -3.94
C ARG A 236 17.12 -1.59 -4.68
N ALA A 237 17.53 -0.94 -5.77
CA ALA A 237 18.75 -1.29 -6.48
C ALA A 237 20.03 -0.83 -5.77
N ILE A 238 19.93 0.08 -4.78
CA ILE A 238 21.06 0.63 -4.02
C ILE A 238 21.43 -0.35 -2.90
N GLU A 239 22.71 -0.69 -2.83
CA GLU A 239 23.22 -1.56 -1.78
C GLU A 239 23.15 -0.91 -0.39
N GLN A 240 23.02 -1.73 0.64
CA GLN A 240 22.96 -1.24 2.03
C GLN A 240 24.24 -0.51 2.46
N SER A 241 25.38 -0.90 1.92
CA SER A 241 26.68 -0.23 2.08
C SER A 241 26.64 1.22 1.60
N ASP A 242 26.07 1.45 0.40
CA ASP A 242 25.92 2.79 -0.19
C ASP A 242 24.95 3.64 0.64
N TRP A 243 23.84 3.07 1.08
CA TRP A 243 22.91 3.76 1.98
C TRP A 243 23.57 4.22 3.29
N THR A 244 24.46 3.40 3.82
CA THR A 244 25.22 3.77 5.04
C THR A 244 26.11 4.98 4.78
N ILE A 245 26.77 5.04 3.62
CA ILE A 245 27.61 6.18 3.20
C ILE A 245 26.72 7.42 3.01
N PHE A 246 25.62 7.30 2.26
CA PHE A 246 24.72 8.41 1.95
C PHE A 246 24.09 9.03 3.20
N ASN A 247 23.72 8.20 4.18
CA ASN A 247 23.18 8.68 5.43
C ASN A 247 24.26 9.40 6.29
N ARG A 248 25.48 8.86 6.34
CA ARG A 248 26.59 9.49 7.07
C ARG A 248 27.05 10.80 6.46
N THR A 249 26.97 10.93 5.15
CA THR A 249 27.36 12.15 4.41
C THR A 249 26.22 13.14 4.23
N GLY A 250 25.01 12.78 4.64
CA GLY A 250 23.81 13.63 4.55
C GLY A 250 23.24 13.77 3.12
N ILE A 251 23.76 13.02 2.13
CA ILE A 251 23.27 13.09 0.75
C ILE A 251 22.12 12.12 0.46
N GLY A 252 21.69 11.31 1.43
CA GLY A 252 20.61 10.34 1.25
C GLY A 252 19.30 10.96 0.74
N HIS A 253 18.97 12.19 1.14
CA HIS A 253 17.80 12.91 0.67
C HIS A 253 17.85 13.24 -0.85
N LEU A 254 19.04 13.52 -1.41
CA LEU A 254 19.19 13.80 -2.84
C LEU A 254 18.87 12.57 -3.69
N VAL A 255 19.30 11.40 -3.24
CA VAL A 255 19.02 10.12 -3.90
C VAL A 255 17.53 9.76 -3.78
N SER A 256 16.88 10.11 -2.66
CA SER A 256 15.46 9.85 -2.43
C SER A 256 14.55 10.74 -3.28
N ILE A 257 14.89 12.01 -3.47
CA ILE A 257 14.03 13.00 -4.15
C ILE A 257 14.18 12.89 -5.67
N SER A 258 15.39 12.66 -6.20
CA SER A 258 15.64 12.63 -7.64
C SER A 258 14.98 11.47 -8.38
N GLY A 259 14.54 10.44 -7.70
CA GLY A 259 13.77 9.32 -8.27
C GLY A 259 12.25 9.52 -8.32
N LEU A 260 11.73 10.69 -7.92
CA LEU A 260 10.30 10.98 -7.84
C LEU A 260 9.79 11.93 -8.94
N HIS A 261 10.64 12.37 -9.87
CA HIS A 261 10.27 13.26 -10.97
C HIS A 261 10.19 12.55 -12.30
#